data_249b71f4bccbc086efbd9ebb2af924d8
#
_entry.id   249b71f4bccbc086efbd9ebb2af924d8
#
_cell.length_a   1.000
_cell.length_b   1.000
_cell.length_c   1.000
_cell.angle_alpha   90.00
_cell.angle_beta   90.00
_cell.angle_gamma   90.00
#
_symmetry.space_group_name_H-M   'P 1'
#
loop_
_entity.id
_entity.type
_entity.pdbx_description
1 polymer ?
#
loop_
_entity_poly.entity_id
_entity_poly.type
_entity_poly.pdbx_seq_one_letter_code
_entity_poly.pdbx_strand_id
1 'polypeptide(L)'
;MFEFLFGSKGSKAGKAKPAAAASPAKPAPRPKVRRTNLAKRFTILAETGQGSMSKIYRAMENATGRTVCLKIQDKAKTAAALARSAQANRPTEGEIGMKIIHPNVVRTYEWGETSKGEYYIVMEFIDGVSLQFVRQSRVLSLAEKVDLLAQAADALAAVHAAGFIHHDFGPKNLLVDRNDHVRLIDFGLSVPNTPEFRRPGNRTGTLQYLAPEVIRREPKDERLDVFAWGVTAFEFLTGRLPYDDSPDPMVMIRQRMNLDPLELARVAPHLPPALCELVQATLARRKENRWARMDKLAEALRALPL
;
A
#
# COMPACT_ATOMS: atom_id res chain seq x y z
N MET A 1 -17.12 72.29 29.92
CA MET A 1 -17.09 72.28 31.38
C MET A 1 -16.55 70.93 31.82
N PHE A 2 -15.45 70.96 32.54
CA PHE A 2 -14.70 69.91 33.21
C PHE A 2 -13.72 69.04 32.38
N GLU A 3 -12.49 69.49 32.42
CA GLU A 3 -11.26 68.70 32.40
C GLU A 3 -11.20 67.71 33.58
N PHE A 4 -10.47 66.61 33.41
CA PHE A 4 -9.48 66.10 34.39
C PHE A 4 -8.61 65.05 33.75
N LEU A 5 -7.38 65.34 33.50
CA LEU A 5 -6.09 64.75 33.75
C LEU A 5 -6.11 63.39 34.46
N PHE A 6 -5.41 62.38 33.87
CA PHE A 6 -4.35 61.63 34.59
C PHE A 6 -3.50 60.83 33.58
N GLY A 7 -2.20 61.15 33.59
CA GLY A 7 -1.22 60.39 32.84
C GLY A 7 -0.90 59.08 33.51
N SER A 8 -0.55 58.05 32.73
CA SER A 8 0.16 56.88 33.20
C SER A 8 1.16 56.36 32.18
N LYS A 9 2.30 56.11 32.68
CA LYS A 9 3.60 55.69 32.20
C LYS A 9 3.55 54.58 31.12
N GLY A 10 4.33 54.78 30.06
CA GLY A 10 4.63 53.77 29.06
C GLY A 10 5.38 52.56 29.67
N SER A 11 4.78 51.39 29.48
CA SER A 11 5.44 50.11 29.69
C SER A 11 5.98 49.65 28.32
N LYS A 12 7.29 49.54 28.19
CA LYS A 12 8.00 48.97 27.06
C LYS A 12 7.72 47.46 27.04
N ALA A 13 6.80 47.00 26.20
CA ALA A 13 6.66 45.60 25.87
C ALA A 13 7.90 45.09 25.12
N GLY A 14 8.69 44.27 25.81
CA GLY A 14 9.84 43.59 25.20
C GLY A 14 9.36 42.65 24.07
N LYS A 15 9.91 42.87 22.86
CA LYS A 15 9.77 41.95 21.74
C LYS A 15 10.48 40.65 22.07
N ALA A 16 9.69 39.59 22.40
CA ALA A 16 10.22 38.22 22.48
C ALA A 16 10.71 37.79 21.09
N LYS A 17 12.01 37.47 20.98
CA LYS A 17 12.57 36.80 19.81
C LYS A 17 11.84 35.48 19.56
N PRO A 18 11.46 35.16 18.31
CA PRO A 18 10.95 33.83 18.02
C PRO A 18 12.03 32.80 18.30
N ALA A 19 11.67 31.76 19.06
CA ALA A 19 12.55 30.63 19.33
C ALA A 19 13.00 30.01 17.99
N ALA A 20 14.31 29.86 17.83
CA ALA A 20 14.90 29.20 16.66
C ALA A 20 14.34 27.76 16.56
N ALA A 21 13.71 27.45 15.40
CA ALA A 21 13.27 26.11 15.09
C ALA A 21 14.48 25.17 15.18
N ALA A 22 14.39 24.16 16.04
CA ALA A 22 15.43 23.14 16.18
C ALA A 22 15.67 22.49 14.81
N SER A 23 16.91 22.50 14.36
CA SER A 23 17.33 21.78 13.15
C SER A 23 16.96 20.31 13.28
N PRO A 24 16.45 19.67 12.22
CA PRO A 24 16.10 18.23 12.27
C PRO A 24 17.35 17.43 12.65
N ALA A 25 17.23 16.61 13.70
CA ALA A 25 18.30 15.73 14.14
C ALA A 25 18.75 14.83 12.98
N LYS A 26 20.08 14.70 12.78
CA LYS A 26 20.64 13.75 11.82
C LYS A 26 20.08 12.36 12.07
N PRO A 27 19.63 11.64 11.02
CA PRO A 27 19.11 10.30 11.17
C PRO A 27 20.17 9.39 11.83
N ALA A 28 19.73 8.57 12.78
CA ALA A 28 20.59 7.58 13.41
C ALA A 28 21.18 6.65 12.32
N PRO A 29 22.48 6.26 12.44
CA PRO A 29 23.10 5.37 11.48
C PRO A 29 22.32 4.05 11.42
N ARG A 30 21.93 3.60 10.22
CA ARG A 30 21.26 2.31 10.03
C ARG A 30 22.18 1.20 10.54
N PRO A 31 21.66 0.15 11.21
CA PRO A 31 22.47 -0.97 11.67
C PRO A 31 23.23 -1.57 10.49
N LYS A 32 24.52 -1.92 10.72
CA LYS A 32 25.35 -2.55 9.68
C LYS A 32 24.75 -3.91 9.32
N VAL A 33 24.16 -4.01 8.13
CA VAL A 33 23.59 -5.25 7.61
C VAL A 33 24.72 -6.20 7.21
N ARG A 34 24.65 -7.46 7.65
CA ARG A 34 25.66 -8.50 7.29
C ARG A 34 25.58 -8.76 5.79
N ARG A 35 26.72 -8.63 5.09
CA ARG A 35 26.81 -8.94 3.66
C ARG A 35 26.81 -10.44 3.43
N THR A 36 25.92 -10.91 2.56
CA THR A 36 25.71 -12.33 2.29
C THR A 36 26.06 -12.66 0.84
N ASN A 37 26.76 -13.79 0.63
CA ASN A 37 26.97 -14.35 -0.70
C ASN A 37 25.77 -15.25 -1.05
N LEU A 38 24.83 -14.71 -1.82
CA LEU A 38 23.61 -15.41 -2.19
C LEU A 38 23.86 -16.66 -3.04
N ALA A 39 24.87 -16.67 -3.92
CA ALA A 39 25.18 -17.81 -4.78
C ALA A 39 25.65 -19.06 -3.99
N LYS A 40 26.24 -18.86 -2.79
CA LYS A 40 26.60 -19.97 -1.90
C LYS A 40 25.41 -20.50 -1.10
N ARG A 41 24.42 -19.64 -0.88
CA ARG A 41 23.28 -19.94 0.01
C ARG A 41 22.04 -20.43 -0.72
N PHE A 42 21.83 -19.98 -1.94
CA PHE A 42 20.63 -20.29 -2.72
C PHE A 42 20.97 -20.86 -4.09
N THR A 43 20.23 -21.88 -4.48
CA THR A 43 20.20 -22.40 -5.85
C THR A 43 19.00 -21.79 -6.56
N ILE A 44 19.22 -21.01 -7.62
CA ILE A 44 18.15 -20.42 -8.42
C ILE A 44 17.47 -21.52 -9.24
N LEU A 45 16.16 -21.68 -9.08
CA LEU A 45 15.34 -22.66 -9.80
C LEU A 45 14.70 -22.04 -11.05
N ALA A 46 14.21 -20.79 -10.94
CA ALA A 46 13.62 -20.06 -12.04
C ALA A 46 13.63 -18.56 -11.77
N GLU A 47 13.66 -17.73 -12.80
CA GLU A 47 13.30 -16.31 -12.72
C GLU A 47 11.79 -16.24 -12.91
N THR A 48 11.06 -15.72 -11.92
CA THR A 48 9.59 -15.70 -11.88
C THR A 48 9.00 -14.34 -12.22
N GLY A 49 9.81 -13.30 -12.19
CA GLY A 49 9.36 -11.96 -12.55
C GLY A 49 10.49 -10.95 -12.55
N GLN A 50 10.30 -9.91 -13.35
CA GLN A 50 11.17 -8.75 -13.40
C GLN A 50 10.34 -7.51 -13.11
N GLY A 51 10.52 -6.94 -11.91
CA GLY A 51 9.99 -5.61 -11.59
C GLY A 51 10.87 -4.51 -12.19
N SER A 52 10.37 -3.29 -12.25
CA SER A 52 11.15 -2.13 -12.73
C SER A 52 12.42 -1.90 -11.92
N MET A 53 12.47 -2.34 -10.65
CA MET A 53 13.54 -2.08 -9.69
C MET A 53 14.14 -3.34 -9.07
N SER A 54 13.67 -4.55 -9.42
CA SER A 54 14.10 -5.80 -8.80
C SER A 54 13.92 -6.99 -9.74
N LYS A 55 14.73 -8.05 -9.48
CA LYS A 55 14.54 -9.37 -10.06
C LYS A 55 14.00 -10.30 -9.00
N ILE A 56 13.08 -11.16 -9.39
CA ILE A 56 12.40 -12.09 -8.50
C ILE A 56 12.66 -13.52 -8.98
N TYR A 57 13.13 -14.35 -8.04
CA TYR A 57 13.52 -15.72 -8.32
C TYR A 57 12.79 -16.69 -7.42
N ARG A 58 12.36 -17.81 -7.98
CA ARG A 58 12.14 -19.04 -7.22
C ARG A 58 13.49 -19.64 -6.94
N ALA A 59 13.84 -19.86 -5.67
CA ALA A 59 15.13 -20.35 -5.26
C ALA A 59 14.98 -21.43 -4.17
N MET A 60 15.96 -22.33 -4.10
CA MET A 60 16.07 -23.30 -3.02
C MET A 60 17.17 -22.85 -2.05
N GLU A 61 16.86 -22.76 -0.77
CA GLU A 61 17.86 -22.51 0.27
C GLU A 61 18.67 -23.80 0.51
N ASN A 62 19.97 -23.77 0.20
CA ASN A 62 20.82 -24.97 0.17
C ASN A 62 20.93 -25.69 1.53
N ALA A 63 20.87 -24.93 2.64
CA ALA A 63 21.00 -25.49 3.99
C ALA A 63 19.74 -26.22 4.47
N THR A 64 18.56 -25.82 4.00
CA THR A 64 17.27 -26.34 4.51
C THR A 64 16.48 -27.12 3.47
N GLY A 65 16.83 -27.00 2.18
CA GLY A 65 16.06 -27.51 1.05
C GLY A 65 14.73 -26.77 0.80
N ARG A 66 14.47 -25.71 1.55
CA ARG A 66 13.20 -24.95 1.44
C ARG A 66 13.19 -24.12 0.16
N THR A 67 12.06 -24.20 -0.57
CA THR A 67 11.80 -23.30 -1.70
C THR A 67 11.34 -21.94 -1.16
N VAL A 68 11.95 -20.86 -1.65
CA VAL A 68 11.72 -19.48 -1.25
C VAL A 68 11.57 -18.58 -2.47
N CYS A 69 10.94 -17.43 -2.28
CA CYS A 69 10.98 -16.30 -3.19
C CYS A 69 12.15 -15.39 -2.79
N LEU A 70 13.13 -15.24 -3.71
CA LEU A 70 14.28 -14.36 -3.51
C LEU A 70 14.14 -13.13 -4.40
N LYS A 71 13.92 -11.96 -3.78
CA LYS A 71 13.85 -10.65 -4.46
C LYS A 71 15.17 -9.94 -4.30
N ILE A 72 15.84 -9.58 -5.40
CA ILE A 72 17.11 -8.84 -5.42
C ILE A 72 16.82 -7.48 -6.04
N GLN A 73 17.08 -6.41 -5.30
CA GLN A 73 16.84 -5.05 -5.73
C GLN A 73 18.05 -4.49 -6.49
N ASP A 74 17.81 -3.85 -7.63
CA ASP A 74 18.84 -3.14 -8.39
C ASP A 74 19.42 -1.99 -7.54
N LYS A 75 20.73 -2.03 -7.30
CA LYS A 75 21.44 -1.07 -6.44
C LYS A 75 21.31 0.37 -6.94
N ALA A 76 21.51 0.58 -8.25
CA ALA A 76 21.50 1.93 -8.83
C ALA A 76 20.09 2.53 -8.82
N LYS A 77 19.08 1.72 -9.20
CA LYS A 77 17.67 2.15 -9.20
C LYS A 77 17.15 2.38 -7.78
N THR A 78 17.54 1.53 -6.83
CA THR A 78 17.17 1.68 -5.42
C THR A 78 17.79 2.93 -4.81
N ALA A 79 19.09 3.19 -5.06
CA ALA A 79 19.77 4.39 -4.62
C ALA A 79 19.14 5.67 -5.22
N ALA A 80 18.80 5.65 -6.51
CA ALA A 80 18.12 6.75 -7.18
C ALA A 80 16.70 7.00 -6.65
N ALA A 81 15.97 5.94 -6.27
CA ALA A 81 14.65 6.05 -5.66
C ALA A 81 14.72 6.64 -4.23
N LEU A 82 15.68 6.18 -3.44
CA LEU A 82 15.94 6.71 -2.09
C LEU A 82 16.36 8.19 -2.13
N ALA A 83 17.23 8.58 -3.08
CA ALA A 83 17.66 9.96 -3.24
C ALA A 83 16.51 10.90 -3.66
N ARG A 84 15.53 10.40 -4.42
CA ARG A 84 14.32 11.16 -4.82
C ARG A 84 13.26 11.21 -3.73
N SER A 85 13.34 10.32 -2.74
CA SER A 85 12.44 10.33 -1.59
C SER A 85 12.90 11.42 -0.62
N ALA A 86 12.07 12.45 -0.41
CA ALA A 86 12.31 13.49 0.61
C ALA A 86 12.27 12.93 2.07
N GLN A 87 12.05 11.63 2.23
CA GLN A 87 11.84 10.96 3.51
C GLN A 87 13.04 10.06 3.84
N ALA A 88 14.08 10.66 4.40
CA ALA A 88 15.35 10.00 4.75
C ALA A 88 15.19 8.78 5.71
N ASN A 89 14.08 8.71 6.45
CA ASN A 89 13.85 7.70 7.49
C ASN A 89 12.82 6.62 7.08
N ARG A 90 12.49 6.49 5.80
CA ARG A 90 11.56 5.44 5.35
C ARG A 90 12.21 4.07 5.56
N PRO A 91 11.53 3.13 6.27
CA PRO A 91 12.00 1.73 6.36
C PRO A 91 12.09 1.09 4.96
N THR A 92 13.02 0.15 4.80
CA THR A 92 13.13 -0.66 3.59
C THR A 92 11.94 -1.61 3.46
N GLU A 93 11.69 -2.09 2.26
CA GLU A 93 10.65 -3.10 1.99
C GLU A 93 10.80 -4.33 2.89
N GLY A 94 12.03 -4.82 3.07
CA GLY A 94 12.32 -5.96 3.93
C GLY A 94 12.05 -5.69 5.41
N GLU A 95 12.38 -4.48 5.90
CA GLU A 95 12.08 -4.07 7.29
C GLU A 95 10.58 -4.02 7.55
N ILE A 96 9.79 -3.57 6.57
CA ILE A 96 8.32 -3.53 6.67
C ILE A 96 7.77 -4.95 6.66
N GLY A 97 8.16 -5.78 5.67
CA GLY A 97 7.67 -7.15 5.53
C GLY A 97 7.96 -8.04 6.74
N MET A 98 9.10 -7.84 7.42
CA MET A 98 9.45 -8.55 8.66
C MET A 98 8.51 -8.24 9.84
N LYS A 99 7.85 -7.08 9.84
CA LYS A 99 6.94 -6.65 10.92
C LYS A 99 5.52 -7.16 10.76
N ILE A 100 5.15 -7.60 9.56
CA ILE A 100 3.77 -8.00 9.25
C ILE A 100 3.70 -9.52 9.21
N ILE A 101 2.97 -10.11 10.14
CA ILE A 101 2.78 -11.57 10.25
C ILE A 101 1.29 -11.84 10.19
N HIS A 102 0.82 -12.33 9.05
CA HIS A 102 -0.60 -12.64 8.87
C HIS A 102 -0.77 -13.70 7.76
N PRO A 103 -1.76 -14.62 7.85
CA PRO A 103 -1.98 -15.67 6.85
C PRO A 103 -2.25 -15.09 5.43
N ASN A 104 -2.82 -13.90 5.31
CA ASN A 104 -3.09 -13.26 4.02
C ASN A 104 -1.99 -12.27 3.58
N VAL A 105 -0.84 -12.26 4.23
CA VAL A 105 0.33 -11.46 3.84
C VAL A 105 1.51 -12.37 3.60
N VAL A 106 2.26 -12.16 2.51
CA VAL A 106 3.47 -12.93 2.22
C VAL A 106 4.44 -12.87 3.39
N ARG A 107 4.88 -14.03 3.89
CA ARG A 107 5.84 -14.09 4.99
C ARG A 107 7.21 -13.66 4.51
N THR A 108 7.76 -12.59 5.07
CA THR A 108 9.16 -12.22 4.92
C THR A 108 9.98 -12.97 5.97
N TYR A 109 10.97 -13.75 5.53
CA TYR A 109 11.84 -14.52 6.43
C TYR A 109 13.09 -13.75 6.81
N GLU A 110 13.64 -12.99 5.85
CA GLU A 110 14.90 -12.29 6.02
C GLU A 110 15.06 -11.19 4.97
N TRP A 111 15.84 -10.18 5.29
CA TRP A 111 16.34 -9.19 4.35
C TRP A 111 17.79 -8.84 4.67
N GLY A 112 18.54 -8.34 3.69
CA GLY A 112 19.93 -7.98 3.90
C GLY A 112 20.60 -7.35 2.68
N GLU A 113 21.93 -7.26 2.72
CA GLU A 113 22.76 -6.83 1.60
C GLU A 113 23.54 -8.01 1.03
N THR A 114 23.67 -8.07 -0.30
CA THR A 114 24.58 -8.99 -0.99
C THR A 114 26.02 -8.53 -0.82
N SER A 115 26.97 -9.43 -1.12
CA SER A 115 28.40 -9.05 -1.19
C SER A 115 28.69 -7.93 -2.21
N LYS A 116 27.78 -7.70 -3.18
CA LYS A 116 27.85 -6.63 -4.18
C LYS A 116 27.18 -5.33 -3.71
N GLY A 117 26.58 -5.32 -2.53
CA GLY A 117 25.87 -4.16 -1.96
C GLY A 117 24.49 -3.92 -2.57
N GLU A 118 23.83 -4.97 -3.08
CA GLU A 118 22.44 -4.97 -3.49
C GLU A 118 21.57 -5.38 -2.30
N TYR A 119 20.38 -4.81 -2.13
CA TYR A 119 19.43 -5.32 -1.13
C TYR A 119 18.75 -6.59 -1.64
N TYR A 120 18.57 -7.56 -0.74
CA TYR A 120 17.80 -8.76 -1.01
C TYR A 120 16.75 -9.00 0.07
N ILE A 121 15.68 -9.70 -0.31
CA ILE A 121 14.60 -10.13 0.57
C ILE A 121 14.32 -11.60 0.29
N VAL A 122 14.24 -12.41 1.35
CA VAL A 122 13.84 -13.82 1.29
C VAL A 122 12.43 -13.92 1.84
N MET A 123 11.51 -14.42 1.03
CA MET A 123 10.11 -14.53 1.35
C MET A 123 9.58 -15.95 1.12
N GLU A 124 8.40 -16.21 1.66
CA GLU A 124 7.59 -17.37 1.29
C GLU A 124 7.41 -17.41 -0.23
N PHE A 125 7.61 -18.60 -0.82
CA PHE A 125 7.26 -18.83 -2.21
C PHE A 125 5.79 -19.22 -2.30
N ILE A 126 4.98 -18.42 -2.98
CA ILE A 126 3.56 -18.67 -3.22
C ILE A 126 3.42 -19.36 -4.58
N ASP A 127 2.96 -20.61 -4.58
CA ASP A 127 2.57 -21.32 -5.81
C ASP A 127 1.15 -20.91 -6.18
N GLY A 128 1.03 -19.77 -6.82
CA GLY A 128 -0.24 -19.13 -7.13
C GLY A 128 -0.15 -18.15 -8.29
N VAL A 129 -1.26 -17.54 -8.61
CA VAL A 129 -1.39 -16.54 -9.68
C VAL A 129 -1.99 -15.25 -9.13
N SER A 130 -1.82 -14.13 -9.84
CA SER A 130 -2.40 -12.86 -9.38
C SER A 130 -3.94 -12.89 -9.43
N LEU A 131 -4.60 -12.13 -8.55
CA LEU A 131 -6.05 -11.95 -8.56
C LEU A 131 -6.52 -11.40 -9.92
N GLN A 132 -5.68 -10.61 -10.59
CA GLN A 132 -5.95 -10.15 -11.95
C GLN A 132 -6.06 -11.34 -12.92
N PHE A 133 -5.15 -12.31 -12.84
CA PHE A 133 -5.17 -13.50 -13.68
C PHE A 133 -6.36 -14.40 -13.32
N VAL A 134 -6.66 -14.59 -12.02
CA VAL A 134 -7.85 -15.35 -11.56
C VAL A 134 -9.12 -14.78 -12.19
N ARG A 135 -9.31 -13.46 -12.16
CA ARG A 135 -10.46 -12.80 -12.80
C ARG A 135 -10.60 -13.11 -14.28
N GLN A 136 -9.49 -13.26 -14.99
CA GLN A 136 -9.48 -13.49 -16.46
C GLN A 136 -9.61 -14.96 -16.83
N SER A 137 -9.18 -15.88 -15.97
CA SER A 137 -9.01 -17.31 -16.30
C SER A 137 -9.95 -18.27 -15.57
N ARG A 138 -10.64 -17.80 -14.52
CA ARG A 138 -11.50 -18.66 -13.69
C ARG A 138 -12.94 -18.13 -13.65
N VAL A 139 -13.88 -19.04 -13.75
CA VAL A 139 -15.30 -18.77 -13.44
C VAL A 139 -15.51 -19.05 -11.96
N LEU A 140 -15.83 -18.01 -11.21
CA LEU A 140 -16.04 -18.07 -9.76
C LEU A 140 -17.50 -17.73 -9.44
N SER A 141 -18.07 -18.45 -8.48
CA SER A 141 -19.33 -18.08 -7.84
C SER A 141 -19.20 -16.75 -7.10
N LEU A 142 -20.31 -16.11 -6.77
CA LEU A 142 -20.28 -14.87 -6.01
C LEU A 142 -19.68 -15.07 -4.61
N ALA A 143 -20.00 -16.19 -3.95
CA ALA A 143 -19.45 -16.51 -2.65
C ALA A 143 -17.91 -16.64 -2.67
N GLU A 144 -17.34 -17.34 -3.68
CA GLU A 144 -15.90 -17.43 -3.86
C GLU A 144 -15.26 -16.06 -4.11
N LYS A 145 -15.89 -15.21 -4.92
CA LYS A 145 -15.38 -13.85 -5.17
C LYS A 145 -15.38 -13.03 -3.88
N VAL A 146 -16.43 -13.10 -3.10
CA VAL A 146 -16.54 -12.32 -1.84
C VAL A 146 -15.57 -12.85 -0.80
N ASP A 147 -15.33 -14.16 -0.72
CA ASP A 147 -14.32 -14.72 0.17
C ASP A 147 -12.90 -14.23 -0.17
N LEU A 148 -12.51 -14.25 -1.45
CA LEU A 148 -11.21 -13.70 -1.89
C LEU A 148 -11.08 -12.21 -1.57
N LEU A 149 -12.15 -11.43 -1.72
CA LEU A 149 -12.17 -10.01 -1.37
C LEU A 149 -12.09 -9.78 0.15
N ALA A 150 -12.74 -10.62 0.95
CA ALA A 150 -12.64 -10.56 2.40
C ALA A 150 -11.23 -10.88 2.89
N GLN A 151 -10.58 -11.91 2.34
CA GLN A 151 -9.18 -12.23 2.62
C GLN A 151 -8.23 -11.07 2.23
N ALA A 152 -8.49 -10.40 1.10
CA ALA A 152 -7.74 -9.23 0.67
C ALA A 152 -7.94 -8.03 1.63
N ALA A 153 -9.12 -7.89 2.23
CA ALA A 153 -9.39 -6.89 3.26
C ALA A 153 -8.65 -7.22 4.58
N ASP A 154 -8.59 -8.49 4.99
CA ASP A 154 -7.79 -8.92 6.15
C ASP A 154 -6.29 -8.65 5.96
N ALA A 155 -5.79 -8.87 4.75
CA ALA A 155 -4.40 -8.55 4.44
C ALA A 155 -4.09 -7.06 4.68
N LEU A 156 -4.95 -6.15 4.20
CA LEU A 156 -4.80 -4.71 4.46
C LEU A 156 -4.99 -4.37 5.94
N ALA A 157 -5.94 -5.01 6.62
CA ALA A 157 -6.14 -4.82 8.06
C ALA A 157 -4.85 -5.14 8.84
N ALA A 158 -4.15 -6.22 8.46
CA ALA A 158 -2.88 -6.60 9.08
C ALA A 158 -1.76 -5.55 8.80
N VAL A 159 -1.70 -5.01 7.59
CA VAL A 159 -0.75 -3.93 7.23
C VAL A 159 -1.01 -2.68 8.07
N HIS A 160 -2.29 -2.26 8.17
CA HIS A 160 -2.70 -1.09 8.94
C HIS A 160 -2.47 -1.28 10.44
N ALA A 161 -2.77 -2.46 10.99
CA ALA A 161 -2.52 -2.81 12.38
C ALA A 161 -1.02 -2.81 12.73
N ALA A 162 -0.16 -3.16 11.79
CA ALA A 162 1.29 -3.06 11.93
C ALA A 162 1.83 -1.61 11.83
N GLY A 163 0.94 -0.62 11.62
CA GLY A 163 1.28 0.80 11.55
C GLY A 163 1.79 1.26 10.19
N PHE A 164 1.41 0.59 9.10
CA PHE A 164 1.83 0.94 7.74
C PHE A 164 0.65 1.27 6.84
N ILE A 165 0.94 2.00 5.77
CA ILE A 165 0.07 2.23 4.60
C ILE A 165 0.73 1.52 3.42
N HIS A 166 -0.03 0.71 2.67
CA HIS A 166 0.52 -0.10 1.58
C HIS A 166 0.91 0.74 0.35
N HIS A 167 0.07 1.68 -0.05
CA HIS A 167 0.24 2.62 -1.17
C HIS A 167 0.16 2.03 -2.59
N ASP A 168 0.27 0.73 -2.78
CA ASP A 168 0.18 0.10 -4.10
C ASP A 168 -0.70 -1.16 -4.06
N PHE A 169 -1.80 -1.08 -3.32
CA PHE A 169 -2.77 -2.16 -3.29
C PHE A 169 -3.49 -2.28 -4.64
N GLY A 170 -3.60 -3.50 -5.14
CA GLY A 170 -4.26 -3.80 -6.41
C GLY A 170 -4.19 -5.28 -6.76
N PRO A 171 -4.93 -5.75 -7.78
CA PRO A 171 -5.09 -7.17 -8.08
C PRO A 171 -3.80 -7.86 -8.56
N LYS A 172 -2.78 -7.11 -8.97
CA LYS A 172 -1.45 -7.65 -9.32
C LYS A 172 -0.63 -8.03 -8.09
N ASN A 173 -0.86 -7.34 -6.97
CA ASN A 173 -0.15 -7.54 -5.71
C ASN A 173 -0.90 -8.46 -4.74
N LEU A 174 -1.95 -9.15 -5.22
CA LEU A 174 -2.67 -10.19 -4.52
C LEU A 174 -2.45 -11.51 -5.26
N LEU A 175 -1.71 -12.43 -4.65
CA LEU A 175 -1.56 -13.79 -5.17
C LEU A 175 -2.62 -14.69 -4.55
N VAL A 176 -3.20 -15.55 -5.37
CA VAL A 176 -4.16 -16.58 -4.97
C VAL A 176 -3.51 -17.94 -5.21
N ASP A 177 -3.33 -18.73 -4.15
CA ASP A 177 -2.76 -20.05 -4.24
C ASP A 177 -3.78 -21.10 -4.70
N ARG A 178 -3.36 -22.37 -4.81
CA ARG A 178 -4.22 -23.47 -5.29
C ARG A 178 -5.37 -23.81 -4.35
N ASN A 179 -5.33 -23.34 -3.10
CA ASN A 179 -6.35 -23.53 -2.08
C ASN A 179 -7.22 -22.28 -1.88
N ASP A 180 -7.17 -21.35 -2.83
CA ASP A 180 -7.87 -20.06 -2.79
C ASP A 180 -7.49 -19.17 -1.59
N HIS A 181 -6.26 -19.32 -1.08
CA HIS A 181 -5.74 -18.39 -0.09
C HIS A 181 -5.09 -17.18 -0.77
N VAL A 182 -5.55 -16.00 -0.37
CA VAL A 182 -4.97 -14.72 -0.82
C VAL A 182 -3.71 -14.39 -0.02
N ARG A 183 -2.67 -13.93 -0.71
CA ARG A 183 -1.44 -13.36 -0.13
C ARG A 183 -1.17 -11.99 -0.74
N LEU A 184 -1.18 -10.96 0.09
CA LEU A 184 -0.72 -9.62 -0.29
C LEU A 184 0.80 -9.63 -0.36
N ILE A 185 1.34 -9.14 -1.47
CA ILE A 185 2.78 -9.07 -1.74
C ILE A 185 3.21 -7.64 -2.03
N ASP A 186 4.52 -7.40 -2.00
CA ASP A 186 5.18 -6.15 -2.42
C ASP A 186 4.91 -4.92 -1.53
N PHE A 187 5.84 -4.67 -0.60
CA PHE A 187 5.85 -3.49 0.27
C PHE A 187 6.79 -2.38 -0.23
N GLY A 188 7.20 -2.43 -1.49
CA GLY A 188 8.15 -1.49 -2.10
C GLY A 188 7.71 -0.02 -2.05
N LEU A 189 6.41 0.26 -2.00
CA LEU A 189 5.84 1.60 -1.87
C LEU A 189 5.24 1.89 -0.47
N SER A 190 5.23 0.92 0.42
CA SER A 190 4.64 1.06 1.76
C SER A 190 5.41 2.05 2.63
N VAL A 191 4.71 2.77 3.50
CA VAL A 191 5.27 3.77 4.41
C VAL A 191 4.67 3.63 5.81
N PRO A 192 5.37 4.10 6.87
CA PRO A 192 4.78 4.22 8.19
C PRO A 192 3.55 5.13 8.20
N ASN A 193 2.52 4.75 8.94
CA ASN A 193 1.31 5.55 9.10
C ASN A 193 1.48 6.61 10.20
N THR A 194 2.44 7.52 10.02
CA THR A 194 2.77 8.58 10.97
C THR A 194 2.52 9.97 10.38
N PRO A 195 2.40 11.02 11.20
CA PRO A 195 2.18 12.39 10.70
C PRO A 195 3.19 12.84 9.65
N GLU A 196 4.45 12.38 9.73
CA GLU A 196 5.49 12.67 8.76
C GLU A 196 5.13 12.13 7.36
N PHE A 197 4.67 10.88 7.27
CA PHE A 197 4.36 10.19 6.01
C PHE A 197 2.94 10.48 5.48
N ARG A 198 2.06 11.04 6.33
CA ARG A 198 0.71 11.48 5.94
C ARG A 198 0.70 12.81 5.18
N ARG A 199 1.82 13.54 5.17
CA ARG A 199 1.94 14.84 4.48
C ARG A 199 1.72 14.70 2.97
N PRO A 200 1.27 15.78 2.31
CA PRO A 200 1.22 15.84 0.86
C PRO A 200 2.57 15.46 0.23
N GLY A 201 2.52 14.71 -0.85
CA GLY A 201 3.74 14.21 -1.49
C GLY A 201 3.52 13.85 -2.96
N ASN A 202 4.42 13.08 -3.52
CA ASN A 202 4.31 12.60 -4.89
C ASN A 202 3.12 11.63 -5.05
N ARG A 203 2.57 11.59 -6.26
CA ARG A 203 1.60 10.56 -6.67
C ARG A 203 2.34 9.24 -6.79
N THR A 204 2.16 8.38 -5.79
CA THR A 204 2.85 7.09 -5.68
C THR A 204 1.83 5.98 -5.73
N GLY A 205 2.08 4.93 -6.51
CA GLY A 205 1.18 3.80 -6.73
C GLY A 205 0.71 3.69 -8.17
N THR A 206 -0.04 2.64 -8.46
CA THR A 206 -0.60 2.36 -9.78
C THR A 206 -1.80 3.26 -10.05
N LEU A 207 -1.76 4.04 -11.13
CA LEU A 207 -2.69 5.14 -11.41
C LEU A 207 -4.17 4.73 -11.34
N GLN A 208 -4.52 3.54 -11.82
CA GLN A 208 -5.88 3.01 -11.82
C GLN A 208 -6.51 2.88 -10.43
N TYR A 209 -5.67 2.70 -9.39
CA TYR A 209 -6.08 2.45 -8.01
C TYR A 209 -5.80 3.64 -7.07
N LEU A 210 -5.23 4.75 -7.59
CA LEU A 210 -4.92 5.93 -6.79
C LEU A 210 -6.18 6.60 -6.23
N ALA A 211 -6.17 6.86 -4.93
CA ALA A 211 -7.21 7.61 -4.26
C ALA A 211 -7.19 9.11 -4.63
N PRO A 212 -8.36 9.81 -4.63
CA PRO A 212 -8.46 11.22 -5.01
C PRO A 212 -7.52 12.15 -4.23
N GLU A 213 -7.34 11.93 -2.93
CA GLU A 213 -6.43 12.72 -2.08
C GLU A 213 -4.97 12.57 -2.47
N VAL A 214 -4.55 11.40 -2.96
CA VAL A 214 -3.18 11.19 -3.48
C VAL A 214 -2.98 11.97 -4.78
N ILE A 215 -3.99 11.95 -5.65
CA ILE A 215 -3.98 12.69 -6.93
C ILE A 215 -3.93 14.19 -6.68
N ARG A 216 -4.71 14.70 -5.72
CA ARG A 216 -4.76 16.11 -5.33
C ARG A 216 -3.58 16.56 -4.50
N ARG A 217 -2.70 15.64 -4.09
CA ARG A 217 -1.59 15.90 -3.16
C ARG A 217 -2.07 16.50 -1.83
N GLU A 218 -3.15 15.95 -1.30
CA GLU A 218 -3.71 16.28 0.02
C GLU A 218 -3.09 15.40 1.12
N PRO A 219 -3.27 15.75 2.41
CA PRO A 219 -2.90 14.87 3.51
C PRO A 219 -3.63 13.52 3.41
N LYS A 220 -2.86 12.44 3.56
CA LYS A 220 -3.31 11.06 3.34
C LYS A 220 -3.15 10.21 4.60
N ASP A 221 -3.87 9.12 4.67
CA ASP A 221 -3.77 8.09 5.70
C ASP A 221 -4.10 6.72 5.10
N GLU A 222 -4.24 5.68 5.93
CA GLU A 222 -4.53 4.30 5.52
C GLU A 222 -5.80 4.16 4.66
N ARG A 223 -6.71 5.13 4.68
CA ARG A 223 -7.95 5.10 3.88
C ARG A 223 -7.71 5.26 2.37
N LEU A 224 -6.50 5.62 1.95
CA LEU A 224 -6.14 5.52 0.53
C LEU A 224 -6.10 4.06 0.05
N ASP A 225 -5.67 3.12 0.92
CA ASP A 225 -5.68 1.68 0.63
C ASP A 225 -7.11 1.13 0.61
N VAL A 226 -8.01 1.67 1.47
CA VAL A 226 -9.45 1.35 1.43
C VAL A 226 -10.04 1.69 0.06
N PHE A 227 -9.70 2.86 -0.50
CA PHE A 227 -10.12 3.23 -1.85
C PHE A 227 -9.56 2.28 -2.92
N ALA A 228 -8.27 1.95 -2.84
CA ALA A 228 -7.62 1.02 -3.76
C ALA A 228 -8.24 -0.39 -3.69
N TRP A 229 -8.61 -0.84 -2.49
CA TRP A 229 -9.38 -2.08 -2.30
C TRP A 229 -10.75 -1.98 -3.00
N GLY A 230 -11.47 -0.86 -2.83
CA GLY A 230 -12.76 -0.64 -3.49
C GLY A 230 -12.68 -0.69 -5.01
N VAL A 231 -11.64 -0.07 -5.61
CA VAL A 231 -11.40 -0.16 -7.06
C VAL A 231 -11.13 -1.61 -7.47
N THR A 232 -10.32 -2.33 -6.69
CA THR A 232 -10.00 -3.75 -6.93
C THR A 232 -11.27 -4.61 -6.85
N ALA A 233 -12.10 -4.42 -5.83
CA ALA A 233 -13.34 -5.15 -5.65
C ALA A 233 -14.34 -4.88 -6.78
N PHE A 234 -14.52 -3.61 -7.15
CA PHE A 234 -15.37 -3.23 -8.27
C PHE A 234 -14.93 -3.90 -9.57
N GLU A 235 -13.63 -3.82 -9.87
CA GLU A 235 -13.05 -4.45 -11.05
C GLU A 235 -13.18 -5.98 -11.03
N PHE A 236 -12.95 -6.61 -9.88
CA PHE A 236 -13.04 -8.06 -9.73
C PHE A 236 -14.47 -8.59 -9.89
N LEU A 237 -15.45 -7.84 -9.41
CA LEU A 237 -16.87 -8.19 -9.52
C LEU A 237 -17.46 -7.96 -10.91
N THR A 238 -17.05 -6.88 -11.61
CA THR A 238 -17.69 -6.41 -12.84
C THR A 238 -16.86 -6.60 -14.10
N GLY A 239 -15.55 -6.83 -13.98
CA GLY A 239 -14.61 -6.88 -15.09
C GLY A 239 -14.17 -5.51 -15.61
N ARG A 240 -14.64 -4.39 -15.04
CA ARG A 240 -14.29 -3.02 -15.44
C ARG A 240 -13.95 -2.14 -14.23
N LEU A 241 -13.21 -1.07 -14.47
CA LEU A 241 -12.91 -0.07 -13.44
C LEU A 241 -14.14 0.77 -13.07
N PRO A 242 -14.19 1.37 -11.86
CA PRO A 242 -15.29 2.26 -11.45
C PRO A 242 -15.25 3.63 -12.12
N TYR A 243 -14.29 3.88 -12.98
CA TYR A 243 -14.17 5.04 -13.86
C TYR A 243 -13.86 4.53 -15.26
N ASP A 244 -14.20 5.31 -16.30
CA ASP A 244 -13.89 4.92 -17.66
C ASP A 244 -12.38 4.79 -17.83
N ASP A 245 -11.95 3.67 -18.42
CA ASP A 245 -10.55 3.44 -18.71
C ASP A 245 -10.11 4.33 -19.89
N SER A 246 -8.90 4.87 -19.79
CA SER A 246 -8.33 5.72 -20.81
C SER A 246 -6.83 5.47 -20.93
N PRO A 247 -6.28 5.40 -22.13
CA PRO A 247 -4.83 5.33 -22.32
C PRO A 247 -4.13 6.64 -21.91
N ASP A 248 -4.86 7.76 -21.81
CA ASP A 248 -4.32 9.04 -21.37
C ASP A 248 -4.37 9.16 -19.83
N PRO A 249 -3.22 9.18 -19.14
CA PRO A 249 -3.15 9.34 -17.70
C PRO A 249 -3.81 10.64 -17.18
N MET A 250 -3.84 11.70 -18.01
CA MET A 250 -4.45 12.97 -17.61
C MET A 250 -5.97 12.89 -17.59
N VAL A 251 -6.56 12.11 -18.49
CA VAL A 251 -8.01 11.83 -18.48
C VAL A 251 -8.37 11.07 -17.22
N MET A 252 -7.63 10.01 -16.90
CA MET A 252 -7.85 9.21 -15.68
C MET A 252 -7.72 10.06 -14.39
N ILE A 253 -6.76 10.96 -14.35
CA ILE A 253 -6.59 11.91 -13.23
C ILE A 253 -7.80 12.83 -13.12
N ARG A 254 -8.25 13.44 -14.22
CA ARG A 254 -9.41 14.36 -14.24
C ARG A 254 -10.68 13.66 -13.78
N GLN A 255 -10.93 12.44 -14.21
CA GLN A 255 -12.11 11.66 -13.82
C GLN A 255 -12.13 11.51 -12.28
N ARG A 256 -11.06 11.00 -11.67
CA ARG A 256 -10.98 10.80 -10.22
C ARG A 256 -11.07 12.08 -9.41
N MET A 257 -10.66 13.21 -9.98
CA MET A 257 -10.77 14.51 -9.32
C MET A 257 -12.19 15.08 -9.37
N ASN A 258 -12.93 14.83 -10.46
CA ASN A 258 -14.15 15.58 -10.77
C ASN A 258 -15.40 14.73 -10.85
N LEU A 259 -15.29 13.43 -11.15
CA LEU A 259 -16.42 12.52 -11.29
C LEU A 259 -16.57 11.65 -10.04
N ASP A 260 -17.80 11.23 -9.76
CA ASP A 260 -18.06 10.15 -8.84
C ASP A 260 -17.80 8.80 -9.53
N PRO A 261 -17.44 7.75 -8.78
CA PRO A 261 -17.29 6.43 -9.33
C PRO A 261 -18.65 5.92 -9.83
N LEU A 262 -18.63 5.07 -10.85
CA LEU A 262 -19.82 4.37 -11.32
C LEU A 262 -20.48 3.64 -10.15
N GLU A 263 -21.81 3.69 -10.10
CA GLU A 263 -22.58 2.96 -9.09
C GLU A 263 -22.57 1.46 -9.40
N LEU A 264 -22.03 0.66 -8.48
CA LEU A 264 -21.89 -0.79 -8.65
C LEU A 264 -23.26 -1.46 -8.91
N ALA A 265 -24.30 -1.04 -8.20
CA ALA A 265 -25.65 -1.57 -8.36
C ALA A 265 -26.22 -1.32 -9.78
N ARG A 266 -25.83 -0.24 -10.44
CA ARG A 266 -26.23 0.03 -11.84
C ARG A 266 -25.42 -0.77 -12.85
N VAL A 267 -24.12 -0.96 -12.57
CA VAL A 267 -23.20 -1.71 -13.47
C VAL A 267 -23.47 -3.21 -13.39
N ALA A 268 -23.81 -3.71 -12.21
CA ALA A 268 -24.05 -5.12 -11.93
C ALA A 268 -25.31 -5.34 -11.10
N PRO A 269 -26.52 -5.11 -11.68
CA PRO A 269 -27.81 -5.15 -10.95
C PRO A 269 -28.18 -6.55 -10.42
N HIS A 270 -27.44 -7.58 -10.83
CA HIS A 270 -27.60 -8.95 -10.32
C HIS A 270 -26.88 -9.19 -8.99
N LEU A 271 -26.02 -8.25 -8.53
CA LEU A 271 -25.33 -8.38 -7.25
C LEU A 271 -26.26 -7.98 -6.09
N PRO A 272 -26.11 -8.63 -4.90
CA PRO A 272 -26.87 -8.24 -3.71
C PRO A 272 -26.67 -6.76 -3.37
N PRO A 273 -27.74 -6.02 -3.05
CA PRO A 273 -27.65 -4.60 -2.70
C PRO A 273 -26.67 -4.33 -1.56
N ALA A 274 -26.68 -5.16 -0.52
CA ALA A 274 -25.77 -5.02 0.61
C ALA A 274 -24.28 -5.12 0.18
N LEU A 275 -23.92 -6.02 -0.73
CA LEU A 275 -22.55 -6.09 -1.28
C LEU A 275 -22.22 -4.80 -2.05
N CYS A 276 -23.15 -4.30 -2.86
CA CYS A 276 -22.96 -3.06 -3.63
C CYS A 276 -22.69 -1.89 -2.69
N GLU A 277 -23.44 -1.75 -1.61
CA GLU A 277 -23.27 -0.69 -0.61
C GLU A 277 -21.90 -0.77 0.09
N LEU A 278 -21.48 -1.98 0.52
CA LEU A 278 -20.19 -2.18 1.16
C LEU A 278 -19.04 -1.72 0.26
N VAL A 279 -19.08 -2.13 -1.02
CA VAL A 279 -18.03 -1.76 -2.00
C VAL A 279 -18.11 -0.27 -2.33
N GLN A 280 -19.31 0.28 -2.58
CA GLN A 280 -19.47 1.68 -2.95
C GLN A 280 -19.00 2.63 -1.86
N ALA A 281 -19.20 2.29 -0.58
CA ALA A 281 -18.71 3.09 0.54
C ALA A 281 -17.20 3.21 0.57
N THR A 282 -16.44 2.21 0.07
CA THR A 282 -14.97 2.31 -0.01
C THR A 282 -14.50 3.31 -1.06
N LEU A 283 -15.33 3.55 -2.09
CA LEU A 283 -15.02 4.42 -3.22
C LEU A 283 -15.40 5.89 -2.98
N ALA A 284 -15.89 6.25 -1.79
CA ALA A 284 -16.26 7.62 -1.46
C ALA A 284 -15.10 8.59 -1.74
N ARG A 285 -15.39 9.72 -2.42
CA ARG A 285 -14.37 10.74 -2.79
C ARG A 285 -13.69 11.35 -1.58
N ARG A 286 -14.47 11.63 -0.51
CA ARG A 286 -13.93 12.07 0.77
C ARG A 286 -13.52 10.85 1.59
N LYS A 287 -12.28 10.79 2.01
CA LYS A 287 -11.76 9.67 2.80
C LYS A 287 -12.49 9.48 4.13
N GLU A 288 -13.07 10.58 4.70
CA GLU A 288 -13.84 10.56 5.94
C GLU A 288 -15.12 9.73 5.82
N ASN A 289 -15.65 9.59 4.60
CA ASN A 289 -16.88 8.84 4.30
C ASN A 289 -16.59 7.38 3.93
N ARG A 290 -15.32 6.95 3.92
CA ARG A 290 -14.93 5.55 3.68
C ARG A 290 -14.94 4.74 4.98
N TRP A 291 -14.90 3.45 4.84
CA TRP A 291 -14.64 2.56 5.97
C TRP A 291 -13.38 2.99 6.72
N ALA A 292 -13.49 3.09 8.05
CA ALA A 292 -12.35 3.48 8.89
C ALA A 292 -11.38 2.32 9.12
N ARG A 293 -11.86 1.07 9.02
CA ARG A 293 -11.08 -0.14 9.34
C ARG A 293 -11.40 -1.27 8.38
N MET A 294 -10.34 -1.90 7.85
CA MET A 294 -10.47 -2.99 6.88
C MET A 294 -10.93 -4.31 7.52
N ASP A 295 -10.61 -4.58 8.79
CA ASP A 295 -11.13 -5.73 9.52
C ASP A 295 -12.66 -5.70 9.64
N LYS A 296 -13.25 -4.52 9.86
CA LYS A 296 -14.72 -4.37 9.92
C LYS A 296 -15.37 -4.56 8.55
N LEU A 297 -14.71 -4.15 7.49
CA LEU A 297 -15.16 -4.45 6.13
C LEU A 297 -15.11 -5.97 5.84
N ALA A 298 -14.03 -6.65 6.24
CA ALA A 298 -13.88 -8.09 6.06
C ALA A 298 -14.96 -8.87 6.83
N GLU A 299 -15.26 -8.47 8.07
CA GLU A 299 -16.36 -9.04 8.87
C GLU A 299 -17.72 -8.85 8.17
N ALA A 300 -18.00 -7.62 7.65
CA ALA A 300 -19.24 -7.31 6.97
C ALA A 300 -19.42 -8.12 5.67
N LEU A 301 -18.33 -8.32 4.90
CA LEU A 301 -18.35 -9.16 3.69
C LEU A 301 -18.69 -10.60 4.01
N ARG A 302 -18.12 -11.19 5.08
CA ARG A 302 -18.41 -12.56 5.51
C ARG A 302 -19.81 -12.76 6.08
N ALA A 303 -20.43 -11.68 6.57
CA ALA A 303 -21.80 -11.70 7.09
C ALA A 303 -22.86 -11.65 5.99
N LEU A 304 -22.48 -11.47 4.72
CA LEU A 304 -23.45 -11.43 3.62
C LEU A 304 -24.09 -12.81 3.40
N PRO A 305 -25.38 -12.90 3.24
CA PRO A 305 -26.08 -14.12 2.85
C PRO A 305 -25.88 -14.39 1.34
N LEU A 306 -24.88 -15.19 0.98
CA LEU A 306 -24.49 -15.46 -0.41
C LEU A 306 -24.67 -16.93 -0.75
#